data_2c2bd5ea976acb59d11c850f6ae984df
#
_entry.id   2c2bd5ea976acb59d11c850f6ae984df
#
_cell.length_a   1.000
_cell.length_b   1.000
_cell.length_c   1.000
_cell.angle_alpha   90.00
_cell.angle_beta   90.00
_cell.angle_gamma   90.00
#
_symmetry.space_group_name_H-M   'P 1'
#
loop_
_entity.id
_entity.type
_entity.pdbx_description
1 polymer ?
#
loop_
_entity_poly.entity_id
_entity_poly.type
_entity_poly.pdbx_seq_one_letter_code
_entity_poly.pdbx_strand_id
1 'polypeptide(L)' 'MSISFTKLHGNGNDFALIDEMAGVVIPDDMKAGFAAAYCDRRFGIGADGILFIGPSSVADVKMTLFQPDGSEAEMC' A
#
# COMPACT_ATOMS: atom_id res chain seq x y z
N MET A 1 5.04 -8.74 -15.06
CA MET A 1 4.24 -7.55 -14.73
C MET A 1 5.02 -6.66 -13.78
N SER A 2 5.04 -5.37 -14.05
CA SER A 2 5.72 -4.42 -13.18
C SER A 2 4.69 -3.57 -12.45
N ILE A 3 5.01 -3.22 -11.21
CA ILE A 3 4.15 -2.39 -10.37
C ILE A 3 4.95 -1.16 -9.98
N SER A 4 4.40 0.01 -10.30
CA SER A 4 5.03 1.28 -9.95
C SER A 4 4.63 1.67 -8.53
N PHE A 5 5.59 2.14 -7.76
CA PHE A 5 5.32 2.61 -6.40
C PHE A 5 6.30 3.71 -6.06
N THR A 6 5.96 4.50 -5.04
CA THR A 6 6.82 5.57 -4.52
C THR A 6 7.18 5.23 -3.08
N LYS A 7 8.46 5.26 -2.77
CA LYS A 7 8.96 5.03 -1.40
C LYS A 7 8.84 6.34 -0.61
N LEU A 8 8.17 6.29 0.54
CA LEU A 8 8.02 7.43 1.42
C LEU A 8 8.70 7.16 2.75
N HIS A 9 9.30 8.19 3.33
CA HIS A 9 9.98 8.11 4.62
C HIS A 9 9.41 9.16 5.56
N GLY A 10 9.20 8.77 6.81
CA GLY A 10 8.74 9.69 7.83
C GLY A 10 8.88 9.11 9.21
N ASN A 11 9.48 9.85 10.14
CA ASN A 11 9.58 9.48 11.56
C ASN A 11 10.20 8.09 11.76
N GLY A 12 11.20 7.75 10.95
CA GLY A 12 11.87 6.46 11.07
C GLY A 12 11.17 5.30 10.40
N ASN A 13 10.00 5.53 9.78
CA ASN A 13 9.26 4.51 9.05
C ASN A 13 9.36 4.76 7.56
N ASP A 14 9.28 3.69 6.76
CA ASP A 14 9.20 3.83 5.33
C ASP A 14 7.99 3.06 4.81
N PHE A 15 7.33 3.64 3.79
CA PHE A 15 6.13 3.08 3.21
C PHE A 15 6.26 3.08 1.70
N ALA A 16 5.62 2.11 1.05
CA ALA A 16 5.47 2.11 -0.39
C ALA A 16 4.08 2.62 -0.72
N LEU A 17 4.01 3.65 -1.57
CA LEU A 17 2.74 4.24 -1.99
C LEU A 17 2.37 3.70 -3.36
N ILE A 18 1.18 3.12 -3.48
CA ILE A 18 0.65 2.65 -4.75
C ILE A 18 -0.58 3.49 -5.08
N ASP A 19 -0.51 4.17 -6.23
CA ASP A 19 -1.57 5.07 -6.68
C ASP A 19 -2.57 4.28 -7.50
N GLU A 20 -3.81 4.19 -7.00
CA GLU A 20 -4.91 3.51 -7.69
C GLU A 20 -6.01 4.50 -8.11
N MET A 21 -5.67 5.80 -8.22
CA MET A 21 -6.66 6.80 -8.59
C MET A 21 -7.21 6.58 -10.01
N ALA A 22 -6.39 6.05 -10.92
CA ALA A 22 -6.79 5.79 -12.29
C ALA A 22 -7.36 4.38 -12.48
N GLY A 23 -7.21 3.50 -11.50
CA GLY A 23 -7.69 2.14 -11.59
C GLY A 23 -7.00 1.24 -10.58
N VAL A 24 -7.61 0.10 -10.32
CA VAL A 24 -7.07 -0.87 -9.35
C VAL A 24 -5.77 -1.47 -9.90
N VAL A 25 -4.73 -1.44 -9.08
CA VAL A 25 -3.45 -2.08 -9.41
C VAL A 25 -3.39 -3.47 -8.79
N ILE A 26 -3.79 -3.58 -7.51
CA ILE A 26 -3.85 -4.85 -6.79
C ILE A 26 -5.30 -5.06 -6.37
N PRO A 27 -5.94 -6.17 -6.71
CA PRO A 27 -7.30 -6.43 -6.25
C PRO A 27 -7.39 -6.40 -4.72
N ASP A 28 -8.54 -5.94 -4.20
CA ASP A 28 -8.70 -5.74 -2.77
C ASP A 28 -8.48 -7.01 -1.96
N ASP A 29 -8.94 -8.16 -2.48
CA ASP A 29 -8.79 -9.43 -1.79
C ASP A 29 -7.35 -9.97 -1.83
N MET A 30 -6.48 -9.33 -2.59
CA MET A 30 -5.06 -9.72 -2.68
C MET A 30 -4.13 -8.75 -1.99
N LYS A 31 -4.65 -7.62 -1.50
CA LYS A 31 -3.81 -6.57 -0.93
C LYS A 31 -3.07 -7.03 0.32
N ALA A 32 -3.74 -7.78 1.19
CA ALA A 32 -3.12 -8.26 2.43
C ALA A 32 -1.93 -9.19 2.15
N GLY A 33 -2.12 -10.14 1.23
CA GLY A 33 -1.04 -11.04 0.83
C GLY A 33 0.08 -10.31 0.11
N PHE A 34 -0.28 -9.33 -0.72
CA PHE A 34 0.70 -8.49 -1.41
C PHE A 34 1.57 -7.74 -0.39
N ALA A 35 0.95 -7.13 0.63
CA ALA A 35 1.69 -6.41 1.65
C ALA A 35 2.62 -7.33 2.43
N ALA A 36 2.14 -8.51 2.81
CA ALA A 36 2.96 -9.46 3.55
C ALA A 36 4.19 -9.89 2.75
N ALA A 37 4.02 -10.09 1.44
CA ALA A 37 5.11 -10.54 0.59
C ALA A 37 6.07 -9.40 0.26
N TYR A 38 5.56 -8.21 -0.06
CA TYR A 38 6.39 -7.13 -0.59
C TYR A 38 6.99 -6.23 0.48
N CYS A 39 6.50 -6.30 1.73
CA CYS A 39 7.16 -5.61 2.83
C CYS A 39 8.41 -6.32 3.32
N ASP A 40 8.61 -7.57 2.91
CA ASP A 40 9.80 -8.33 3.27
C ASP A 40 11.05 -7.62 2.77
N ARG A 41 12.02 -7.40 3.68
CA ARG A 41 13.22 -6.64 3.34
C ARG A 41 14.26 -7.46 2.57
N ARG A 42 14.05 -8.78 2.48
CA ARG A 42 14.97 -9.66 1.74
C ARG A 42 14.46 -9.97 0.35
N PHE A 43 13.16 -10.20 0.22
CA PHE A 43 12.58 -10.69 -1.03
C PHE A 43 11.60 -9.72 -1.68
N GLY A 44 11.17 -8.67 -0.95
CA GLY A 44 10.27 -7.66 -1.45
C GLY A 44 10.93 -6.30 -1.52
N ILE A 45 10.12 -5.24 -1.51
CA ILE A 45 10.64 -3.86 -1.55
C ILE A 45 11.14 -3.38 -0.20
N GLY A 46 10.85 -4.13 0.88
CA GLY A 46 11.36 -3.78 2.19
C GLY A 46 10.75 -2.50 2.73
N ALA A 47 9.49 -2.54 3.16
CA ALA A 47 8.79 -1.38 3.67
C ALA A 47 8.11 -1.73 4.99
N ASP A 48 7.82 -0.70 5.79
CA ASP A 48 7.07 -0.86 7.03
C ASP A 48 5.57 -1.00 6.77
N GLY A 49 5.13 -0.70 5.56
CA GLY A 49 3.75 -0.85 5.15
C GLY A 49 3.55 -0.46 3.70
N ILE A 50 2.39 -0.81 3.16
CA ILE A 50 1.99 -0.42 1.80
C ILE A 50 0.78 0.48 1.92
N LEU A 51 0.85 1.67 1.33
CA LEU A 51 -0.24 2.64 1.34
C LEU A 51 -0.88 2.69 -0.05
N PHE A 52 -2.18 2.39 -0.12
CA PHE A 52 -2.93 2.48 -1.36
C PHE A 52 -3.75 3.76 -1.36
N ILE A 53 -3.67 4.53 -2.44
CA ILE A 53 -4.50 5.72 -2.64
C ILE A 53 -5.46 5.44 -3.78
N GLY A 54 -6.76 5.60 -3.53
CA GLY A 54 -7.78 5.38 -4.53
C GLY A 54 -8.92 6.38 -4.42
N PRO A 55 -9.87 6.31 -5.35
CA PRO A 55 -11.03 7.20 -5.29
C PRO A 55 -11.97 6.80 -4.17
N SER A 56 -12.71 7.78 -3.65
CA SER A 56 -13.68 7.57 -2.58
C SER A 56 -15.02 8.16 -2.99
N SER A 57 -16.12 7.54 -2.55
CA SER A 57 -17.46 8.05 -2.79
C SER A 57 -17.85 9.14 -1.80
N VAL A 58 -17.08 9.29 -0.70
CA VAL A 58 -17.44 10.24 0.37
C VAL A 58 -16.35 11.26 0.63
N ALA A 59 -15.20 11.16 -0.04
CA ALA A 59 -14.08 12.09 0.13
C ALA A 59 -13.32 12.18 -1.19
N ASP A 60 -12.34 13.08 -1.27
CA ASP A 60 -11.55 13.24 -2.48
C ASP A 60 -10.70 12.01 -2.76
N VAL A 61 -10.14 11.41 -1.71
CA VAL A 61 -9.31 10.21 -1.84
C VAL A 61 -9.60 9.27 -0.67
N LYS A 62 -9.33 8.00 -0.91
CA LYS A 62 -9.35 6.98 0.13
C LYS A 62 -7.94 6.43 0.29
N MET A 63 -7.43 6.43 1.52
CA MET A 63 -6.11 5.92 1.83
C MET A 63 -6.25 4.69 2.71
N THR A 64 -5.62 3.61 2.30
CA THR A 64 -5.66 2.35 3.04
C THR A 64 -4.23 1.88 3.27
N LEU A 65 -3.87 1.65 4.54
CA LEU A 65 -2.55 1.18 4.91
C LEU A 65 -2.60 -0.31 5.23
N PHE A 66 -1.72 -1.08 4.61
CA PHE A 66 -1.55 -2.50 4.93
C PHE A 66 -0.21 -2.70 5.61
N GLN A 67 -0.25 -3.36 6.77
CA GLN A 67 0.93 -3.66 7.55
C GLN A 67 1.65 -4.90 6.99
N PRO A 68 2.92 -5.13 7.35
CA PRO A 68 3.63 -6.33 6.89
C PRO A 68 2.97 -7.64 7.30
N ASP A 69 2.14 -7.64 8.34
CA ASP A 69 1.41 -8.83 8.76
C ASP A 69 0.10 -9.03 7.99
N GLY A 70 -0.21 -8.13 7.05
CA GLY A 70 -1.42 -8.18 6.26
C GLY A 70 -2.61 -7.46 6.86
N SER A 71 -2.47 -6.89 8.06
CA SER A 71 -3.57 -6.15 8.68
C SER A 71 -3.79 -4.82 7.96
N GLU A 72 -5.00 -4.32 8.03
CA GLU A 72 -5.44 -3.17 7.25
C GLU A 72 -5.94 -2.07 8.17
N ALA A 73 -5.63 -0.81 7.83
CA ALA A 73 -6.17 0.37 8.50
C ALA A 73 -6.60 1.38 7.45
N GLU A 74 -7.84 1.83 7.53
CA GLU A 74 -8.34 2.86 6.61
C GLU A 74 -8.05 4.23 7.20
N MET A 75 -7.52 5.13 6.36
CA MET A 75 -7.15 6.47 6.78
C MET A 75 -7.93 7.48 5.94
N CYS A 76 -8.43 8.53 6.59
CA CYS A 76 -9.17 9.59 5.90
C CYS A 76 -8.30 10.81 5.71
#